data_59e64c79b5d701acdddc468cfe0bc3c4
#
_entry.id   59e64c79b5d701acdddc468cfe0bc3c4
#
_cell.length_a   1.000
_cell.length_b   1.000
_cell.length_c   1.000
_cell.angle_alpha   90.00
_cell.angle_beta   90.00
_cell.angle_gamma   90.00
#
_symmetry.space_group_name_H-M   'P 1'
#
loop_
_entity.id
_entity.type
_entity.pdbx_description
1 polymer ?
#
loop_
_entity_poly.entity_id
_entity_poly.type
_entity_poly.pdbx_seq_one_letter_code
_entity_poly.pdbx_strand_id
1 'polypeptide(L)'
;MWKALSARDWDSLKTFLSDDCIYLDMPVGPTAAARGPEDIVKRLMIGLEPLASYENFDGLLLDNGTDAMYEHHEEWHWPTGESAVLKFVSVHRVQDGKITLWKDYWDMGALANFAPPSWMEDFANADMSWVFDATGLV
;
A
#
# COMPACT_ATOMS: atom_id res chain seq x y z
N MET A 1 0.64 -3.15 12.25
CA MET A 1 0.11 -2.93 10.91
C MET A 1 0.78 -3.86 9.89
N TRP A 2 2.09 -3.79 9.65
CA TRP A 2 2.80 -4.55 8.59
C TRP A 2 2.61 -6.07 8.65
N LYS A 3 2.55 -6.66 9.85
CA LYS A 3 2.23 -8.09 10.01
C LYS A 3 0.81 -8.43 9.53
N ALA A 4 -0.15 -7.54 9.76
CA ALA A 4 -1.52 -7.74 9.27
C ALA A 4 -1.55 -7.62 7.74
N LEU A 5 -0.85 -6.65 7.17
CA LEU A 5 -0.74 -6.49 5.72
C LEU A 5 -0.09 -7.72 5.06
N SER A 6 1.06 -8.20 5.59
CA SER A 6 1.74 -9.38 5.06
C SER A 6 0.90 -10.65 5.16
N ALA A 7 0.08 -10.77 6.19
CA ALA A 7 -0.86 -11.88 6.35
C ALA A 7 -2.16 -11.70 5.53
N ARG A 8 -2.34 -10.55 4.86
CA ARG A 8 -3.62 -10.15 4.24
C ARG A 8 -4.79 -10.22 5.22
N ASP A 9 -4.51 -9.95 6.51
CA ASP A 9 -5.51 -9.84 7.55
C ASP A 9 -6.11 -8.42 7.52
N TRP A 10 -7.04 -8.26 6.59
CA TRP A 10 -7.65 -6.96 6.27
C TRP A 10 -8.44 -6.38 7.44
N ASP A 11 -9.08 -7.22 8.24
CA ASP A 11 -9.84 -6.76 9.42
C ASP A 11 -8.90 -6.24 10.49
N SER A 12 -7.79 -6.93 10.76
CA SER A 12 -6.75 -6.41 11.66
C SER A 12 -6.11 -5.14 11.10
N LEU A 13 -5.83 -5.07 9.79
CA LEU A 13 -5.25 -3.87 9.17
C LEU A 13 -6.12 -2.63 9.40
N LYS A 14 -7.42 -2.75 9.17
CA LYS A 14 -8.40 -1.65 9.39
C LYS A 14 -8.32 -1.08 10.80
N THR A 15 -8.01 -1.92 11.80
CA THR A 15 -7.94 -1.45 13.20
C THR A 15 -6.80 -0.46 13.48
N PHE A 16 -5.80 -0.38 12.62
CA PHE A 16 -4.69 0.59 12.75
C PHE A 16 -4.98 1.94 12.09
N LEU A 17 -6.01 2.03 11.25
CA LEU A 17 -6.34 3.22 10.47
C LEU A 17 -7.40 4.07 11.17
N SER A 18 -7.31 5.41 11.05
CA SER A 18 -8.42 6.28 11.43
C SER A 18 -9.53 6.23 10.38
N ASP A 19 -10.76 6.63 10.77
CA ASP A 19 -11.92 6.62 9.87
C ASP A 19 -11.73 7.52 8.65
N ASP A 20 -10.87 8.50 8.74
CA ASP A 20 -10.54 9.46 7.68
C ASP A 20 -9.10 9.33 7.16
N CYS A 21 -8.40 8.24 7.50
CA CYS A 21 -7.05 7.97 7.03
C CYS A 21 -6.95 8.13 5.51
N ILE A 22 -5.92 8.84 5.05
CA ILE A 22 -5.61 8.96 3.62
C ILE A 22 -4.40 8.08 3.32
N TYR A 23 -4.55 7.19 2.34
CA TYR A 23 -3.48 6.38 1.76
C TYR A 23 -3.20 6.79 0.33
N LEU A 24 -1.93 6.93 0.01
CA LEU A 24 -1.54 7.17 -1.38
C LEU A 24 -0.20 6.54 -1.74
N ASP A 25 -0.18 5.95 -2.93
CA ASP A 25 1.02 5.57 -3.64
C ASP A 25 1.62 6.80 -4.33
N MET A 26 2.79 7.25 -3.88
CA MET A 26 3.42 8.47 -4.40
C MET A 26 3.74 8.41 -5.91
N PRO A 27 4.09 7.26 -6.51
CA PRO A 27 4.25 7.17 -7.97
C PRO A 27 2.99 7.47 -8.77
N VAL A 28 1.80 7.24 -8.18
CA VAL A 28 0.50 7.52 -8.82
C VAL A 28 0.02 8.93 -8.52
N GLY A 29 0.30 9.41 -7.32
CA GLY A 29 -0.01 10.76 -6.88
C GLY A 29 -1.37 10.93 -6.21
N PRO A 30 -1.67 12.16 -5.71
CA PRO A 30 -2.80 12.40 -4.82
C PRO A 30 -4.18 12.30 -5.48
N THR A 31 -4.27 12.36 -6.80
CA THR A 31 -5.55 12.23 -7.52
C THR A 31 -6.13 10.82 -7.48
N ALA A 32 -5.34 9.82 -7.07
CA ALA A 32 -5.77 8.43 -6.94
C ALA A 32 -5.40 7.87 -5.55
N ALA A 33 -5.69 8.63 -4.51
CA ALA A 33 -5.61 8.21 -3.12
C ALA A 33 -6.81 7.34 -2.75
N ALA A 34 -6.73 6.68 -1.58
CA ALA A 34 -7.88 6.05 -0.93
C ALA A 34 -8.15 6.70 0.43
N ARG A 35 -9.41 6.74 0.87
CA ARG A 35 -9.79 7.37 2.13
C ARG A 35 -10.63 6.46 3.00
N GLY A 36 -10.21 6.33 4.25
CA GLY A 36 -10.85 5.47 5.23
C GLY A 36 -10.49 3.99 5.09
N PRO A 37 -10.67 3.21 6.18
CA PRO A 37 -10.19 1.84 6.25
C PRO A 37 -10.74 0.92 5.13
N GLU A 38 -12.00 1.05 4.78
CA GLU A 38 -12.65 0.18 3.78
C GLU A 38 -12.07 0.40 2.38
N ASP A 39 -11.93 1.67 1.95
CA ASP A 39 -11.43 1.99 0.62
C ASP A 39 -9.93 1.77 0.50
N ILE A 40 -9.17 1.98 1.59
CA ILE A 40 -7.74 1.62 1.64
C ILE A 40 -7.57 0.12 1.44
N VAL A 41 -8.37 -0.70 2.14
CA VAL A 41 -8.31 -2.16 1.97
C VAL A 41 -8.70 -2.57 0.55
N LYS A 42 -9.76 -2.02 -0.04
CA LYS A 42 -10.11 -2.28 -1.45
C LYS A 42 -8.94 -1.98 -2.40
N ARG A 43 -8.27 -0.83 -2.21
CA ARG A 43 -7.10 -0.45 -3.01
C ARG A 43 -5.98 -1.48 -2.89
N LEU A 44 -5.64 -1.90 -1.66
CA LEU A 44 -4.57 -2.85 -1.38
C LEU A 44 -4.89 -4.25 -1.93
N MET A 45 -6.13 -4.71 -1.77
CA MET A 45 -6.59 -6.02 -2.26
C MET A 45 -6.40 -6.17 -3.78
N ILE A 46 -6.65 -5.12 -4.57
CA ILE A 46 -6.48 -5.17 -6.03
C ILE A 46 -5.04 -5.57 -6.38
N GLY A 47 -4.05 -5.04 -5.67
CA GLY A 47 -2.64 -5.35 -5.91
C GLY A 47 -2.18 -6.68 -5.32
N LEU A 48 -2.63 -6.99 -4.12
CA LEU A 48 -2.03 -8.03 -3.27
C LEU A 48 -2.77 -9.37 -3.30
N GLU A 49 -4.10 -9.40 -3.46
CA GLU A 49 -4.87 -10.66 -3.47
C GLU A 49 -4.49 -11.60 -4.64
N PRO A 50 -4.16 -11.09 -5.85
CA PRO A 50 -3.76 -11.95 -6.95
C PRO A 50 -2.39 -12.61 -6.79
N LEU A 51 -1.58 -12.20 -5.80
CA LEU A 51 -0.24 -12.75 -5.60
C LEU A 51 -0.30 -14.17 -5.00
N ALA A 52 0.54 -15.06 -5.48
CA ALA A 52 0.74 -16.38 -4.88
C ALA A 52 1.38 -16.27 -3.49
N SER A 53 2.37 -15.38 -3.35
CA SER A 53 2.95 -15.00 -2.06
C SER A 53 3.36 -13.53 -2.03
N TYR A 54 3.36 -12.98 -0.82
CA TYR A 54 3.73 -11.61 -0.50
C TYR A 54 4.48 -11.61 0.82
N GLU A 55 5.68 -11.08 0.83
CA GLU A 55 6.49 -10.96 2.04
C GLU A 55 7.04 -9.54 2.18
N ASN A 56 6.98 -9.01 3.42
CA ASN A 56 7.57 -7.73 3.78
C ASN A 56 8.80 -7.95 4.66
N PHE A 57 9.90 -7.31 4.29
CA PHE A 57 11.18 -7.38 4.98
C PHE A 57 11.51 -6.04 5.63
N ASP A 58 11.73 -6.08 6.94
CA ASP A 58 11.99 -4.90 7.76
C ASP A 58 13.33 -4.23 7.41
N GLY A 59 13.32 -2.92 7.34
CA GLY A 59 14.49 -2.06 7.23
C GLY A 59 14.54 -1.03 8.36
N LEU A 60 14.97 0.18 8.04
CA LEU A 60 15.13 1.27 9.01
C LEU A 60 13.78 1.88 9.37
N LEU A 61 13.50 1.97 10.67
CA LEU A 61 12.37 2.72 11.20
C LEU A 61 12.87 3.95 11.98
N LEU A 62 12.39 5.12 11.61
CA LEU A 62 12.59 6.37 12.32
C LEU A 62 11.24 6.95 12.71
N ASP A 63 11.11 7.45 13.94
CA ASP A 63 9.91 8.14 14.39
C ASP A 63 10.24 9.32 15.32
N ASN A 64 9.29 10.24 15.47
CA ASN A 64 9.37 11.38 16.39
C ASN A 64 8.19 11.39 17.39
N GLY A 65 7.45 10.28 17.47
CA GLY A 65 6.27 10.11 18.32
C GLY A 65 4.93 10.43 17.64
N THR A 66 4.93 11.13 16.50
CA THR A 66 3.72 11.45 15.71
C THR A 66 3.84 11.05 14.25
N ASP A 67 5.04 11.15 13.68
CA ASP A 67 5.31 10.76 12.31
C ASP A 67 6.37 9.65 12.30
N ALA A 68 6.25 8.70 11.39
CA ALA A 68 7.21 7.63 11.20
C ALA A 68 7.61 7.51 9.74
N MET A 69 8.88 7.18 9.50
CA MET A 69 9.41 6.78 8.20
C MET A 69 9.96 5.37 8.33
N TYR A 70 9.49 4.48 7.48
CA TYR A 70 9.86 3.08 7.50
C TYR A 70 10.38 2.63 6.15
N GLU A 71 11.68 2.35 6.09
CA GLU A 71 12.30 1.72 4.94
C GLU A 71 12.07 0.22 5.01
N HIS A 72 11.60 -0.36 3.93
CA HIS A 72 11.39 -1.81 3.82
C HIS A 72 11.45 -2.25 2.36
N HIS A 73 11.45 -3.54 2.12
CA HIS A 73 11.18 -4.05 0.80
C HIS A 73 10.16 -5.18 0.86
N GLU A 74 9.49 -5.38 -0.27
CA GLU A 74 8.49 -6.41 -0.45
C GLU A 74 8.92 -7.34 -1.58
N GLU A 75 8.72 -8.64 -1.39
CA GLU A 75 8.87 -9.66 -2.43
C GLU A 75 7.49 -10.12 -2.87
N TRP A 76 7.19 -9.90 -4.14
CA TRP A 76 5.93 -10.27 -4.76
C TRP A 76 6.14 -11.44 -5.71
N HIS A 77 5.33 -12.49 -5.59
CA HIS A 77 5.34 -13.65 -6.47
C HIS A 77 3.96 -13.88 -7.06
N TRP A 78 3.88 -13.97 -8.38
CA TRP A 78 2.63 -14.26 -9.07
C TRP A 78 2.46 -15.77 -9.32
N PRO A 79 1.20 -16.26 -9.43
CA PRO A 79 0.92 -17.68 -9.73
C PRO A 79 1.50 -18.13 -11.08
N THR A 80 1.74 -17.20 -11.98
CA THR A 80 2.31 -17.40 -13.32
C THR A 80 3.83 -17.58 -13.32
N GLY A 81 4.50 -17.33 -12.17
CA GLY A 81 5.92 -17.59 -11.96
C GLY A 81 6.81 -16.36 -11.96
N GLU A 82 6.30 -15.20 -12.33
CA GLU A 82 7.03 -13.93 -12.24
C GLU A 82 7.21 -13.51 -10.77
N SER A 83 8.21 -12.66 -10.53
CA SER A 83 8.46 -12.08 -9.22
C SER A 83 9.03 -10.66 -9.35
N ALA A 84 8.77 -9.82 -8.34
CA ALA A 84 9.34 -8.48 -8.23
C ALA A 84 9.78 -8.21 -6.80
N VAL A 85 10.85 -7.43 -6.66
CA VAL A 85 11.29 -6.85 -5.39
C VAL A 85 11.02 -5.36 -5.45
N LEU A 86 10.13 -4.90 -4.58
CA LEU A 86 9.75 -3.50 -4.47
C LEU A 86 10.39 -2.90 -3.22
N LYS A 87 11.14 -1.81 -3.40
CA LYS A 87 11.74 -1.06 -2.29
C LYS A 87 10.86 0.13 -1.96
N PHE A 88 10.56 0.28 -0.68
CA PHE A 88 9.65 1.30 -0.16
C PHE A 88 10.32 2.21 0.87
N VAL A 89 9.84 3.44 0.93
CA VAL A 89 9.82 4.24 2.15
C VAL A 89 8.37 4.61 2.41
N SER A 90 7.81 4.08 3.48
CA SER A 90 6.47 4.41 3.94
C SER A 90 6.52 5.54 4.96
N VAL A 91 5.71 6.56 4.78
CA VAL A 91 5.57 7.69 5.70
C VAL A 91 4.19 7.63 6.35
N HIS A 92 4.17 7.61 7.66
CA HIS A 92 2.93 7.58 8.43
C HIS A 92 2.82 8.79 9.34
N ARG A 93 1.59 9.31 9.49
CA ARG A 93 1.21 10.16 10.61
C ARG A 93 0.31 9.40 11.54
N VAL A 94 0.60 9.45 12.84
CA VAL A 94 -0.14 8.73 13.88
C VAL A 94 -0.72 9.75 14.86
N GLN A 95 -2.03 9.64 15.09
CA GLN A 95 -2.75 10.42 16.10
C GLN A 95 -3.67 9.49 16.89
N ASP A 96 -3.65 9.61 18.20
CA ASP A 96 -4.48 8.81 19.11
C ASP A 96 -4.37 7.28 18.85
N GLY A 97 -3.15 6.83 18.51
CA GLY A 97 -2.86 5.42 18.23
C GLY A 97 -3.36 4.91 16.88
N LYS A 98 -3.84 5.79 16.00
CA LYS A 98 -4.30 5.47 14.64
C LYS A 98 -3.47 6.18 13.59
N ILE A 99 -3.28 5.52 12.46
CA ILE A 99 -2.67 6.12 11.27
C ILE A 99 -3.71 7.01 10.60
N THR A 100 -3.39 8.30 10.45
CA THR A 100 -4.25 9.29 9.80
C THR A 100 -3.77 9.63 8.38
N LEU A 101 -2.50 9.33 8.09
CA LEU A 101 -1.91 9.50 6.77
C LEU A 101 -0.91 8.36 6.53
N TRP A 102 -0.96 7.77 5.34
CA TRP A 102 -0.02 6.75 4.87
C TRP A 102 0.39 7.05 3.44
N LYS A 103 1.68 7.28 3.20
CA LYS A 103 2.27 7.51 1.88
C LYS A 103 3.32 6.46 1.60
N ASP A 104 3.25 5.82 0.46
CA ASP A 104 4.24 4.87 0.00
C ASP A 104 5.06 5.43 -1.16
N TYR A 105 6.36 5.55 -0.95
CA TYR A 105 7.34 5.95 -1.96
C TYR A 105 8.05 4.72 -2.48
N TRP A 106 7.89 4.41 -3.76
CA TRP A 106 8.48 3.23 -4.39
C TRP A 106 8.68 3.46 -5.89
N ASP A 107 9.40 2.54 -6.56
CA ASP A 107 9.71 2.63 -7.98
C ASP A 107 8.68 1.84 -8.80
N MET A 108 7.86 2.56 -9.57
CA MET A 108 6.88 1.95 -10.47
C MET A 108 7.55 1.05 -11.53
N GLY A 109 8.80 1.32 -11.91
CA GLY A 109 9.57 0.48 -12.82
C GLY A 109 9.76 -0.94 -12.32
N ALA A 110 9.79 -1.14 -11.00
CA ALA A 110 9.86 -2.48 -10.40
C ALA A 110 8.63 -3.33 -10.74
N LEU A 111 7.42 -2.74 -10.81
CA LEU A 111 6.23 -3.44 -11.29
C LEU A 111 6.17 -3.49 -12.81
N ALA A 112 6.36 -2.37 -13.49
CA ALA A 112 6.21 -2.30 -14.95
C ALA A 112 7.14 -3.27 -15.71
N ASN A 113 8.31 -3.58 -15.16
CA ASN A 113 9.28 -4.47 -15.79
C ASN A 113 9.12 -5.95 -15.43
N PHE A 114 8.45 -6.28 -14.31
CA PHE A 114 8.48 -7.63 -13.75
C PHE A 114 7.10 -8.23 -13.51
N ALA A 115 6.04 -7.43 -13.38
CA ALA A 115 4.69 -7.96 -13.22
C ALA A 115 4.19 -8.62 -14.52
N PRO A 116 3.41 -9.72 -14.45
CA PRO A 116 2.81 -10.31 -15.62
C PRO A 116 1.82 -9.36 -16.30
N PRO A 117 1.74 -9.33 -17.64
CA PRO A 117 0.80 -8.48 -18.37
C PRO A 117 -0.67 -8.67 -17.93
N SER A 118 -1.06 -9.90 -17.64
CA SER A 118 -2.42 -10.23 -17.15
C SER A 118 -2.75 -9.50 -15.83
N TRP A 119 -1.80 -9.44 -14.89
CA TRP A 119 -2.00 -8.71 -13.64
C TRP A 119 -2.17 -7.21 -13.87
N MET A 120 -1.38 -6.64 -14.81
CA MET A 120 -1.51 -5.22 -15.18
C MET A 120 -2.86 -4.92 -15.83
N GLU A 121 -3.37 -5.82 -16.67
CA GLU A 121 -4.69 -5.71 -17.29
C GLU A 121 -5.81 -5.82 -16.24
N ASP A 122 -5.73 -6.77 -15.34
CA ASP A 122 -6.70 -6.97 -14.26
C ASP A 122 -6.73 -5.74 -13.33
N PHE A 123 -5.57 -5.20 -12.99
CA PHE A 123 -5.46 -3.98 -12.19
C PHE A 123 -6.11 -2.78 -12.91
N ALA A 124 -5.87 -2.61 -14.20
CA ALA A 124 -6.44 -1.52 -14.99
C ALA A 124 -7.97 -1.60 -15.14
N ASN A 125 -8.54 -2.81 -15.05
CA ASN A 125 -9.97 -3.07 -15.17
C ASN A 125 -10.67 -3.28 -13.80
N ALA A 126 -9.94 -3.13 -12.70
CA ALA A 126 -10.49 -3.34 -11.35
C ALA A 126 -11.53 -2.26 -10.97
N ASP A 127 -12.30 -2.56 -9.93
CA ASP A 127 -13.21 -1.58 -9.32
C ASP A 127 -12.42 -0.40 -8.74
N MET A 128 -12.64 0.78 -9.28
CA MET A 128 -11.99 2.03 -8.87
C MET A 128 -12.88 2.90 -7.97
N SER A 129 -13.94 2.34 -7.40
CA SER A 129 -14.87 3.06 -6.51
C SER A 129 -14.24 3.60 -5.23
N TRP A 130 -13.05 3.11 -4.88
CA TRP A 130 -12.23 3.55 -3.75
C TRP A 130 -11.48 4.87 -4.01
N VAL A 131 -11.39 5.30 -5.27
CA VAL A 131 -10.55 6.47 -5.63
C VAL A 131 -11.08 7.75 -4.99
N PHE A 132 -10.19 8.43 -4.30
CA PHE A 132 -10.40 9.71 -3.64
C PHE A 132 -9.34 10.71 -4.10
N ASP A 133 -9.75 11.90 -4.53
CA ASP A 133 -8.81 12.99 -4.84
C ASP A 133 -8.38 13.70 -3.56
N ALA A 134 -7.14 13.46 -3.13
CA ALA A 134 -6.53 14.07 -1.96
C ALA A 134 -5.67 15.30 -2.31
N THR A 135 -5.77 15.86 -3.53
CA THR A 135 -5.02 17.05 -3.93
C THR A 135 -5.30 18.22 -2.96
N GLY A 136 -4.22 18.77 -2.40
CA GLY A 136 -4.29 19.84 -1.41
C GLY A 136 -4.54 19.41 0.04
N LEU A 137 -4.68 18.09 0.29
CA LEU A 137 -4.81 17.52 1.65
C LEU A 137 -3.53 16.86 2.15
N VAL A 138 -2.61 16.54 1.24
CA VAL A 138 -1.39 15.77 1.50
C VAL A 138 -0.14 16.43 0.91
#